data_aae6607cb4b4d472106ddb7b0fe336a8
#
_entry.id   aae6607cb4b4d472106ddb7b0fe336a8
#
_cell.length_a   1.000
_cell.length_b   1.000
_cell.length_c   1.000
_cell.angle_alpha   90.00
_cell.angle_beta   90.00
_cell.angle_gamma   90.00
#
_symmetry.space_group_name_H-M   'P 1'
#
loop_
_entity.id
_entity.type
_entity.pdbx_description
1 polymer ?
#
loop_
_entity_poly.entity_id
_entity_poly.type
_entity_poly.pdbx_seq_one_letter_code
_entity_poly.pdbx_strand_id
1 'polypeptide(L)'
;VALIQIAWQGGLVLLDPLELDLAALADLVESDLLVVMHAAGQDLEVFDRVCGAVPWNLFDTQLAAGFMGMSSPSLASLHERELGLQLPKGDRLTDWLARPLTRSQMEYAASDVANLLEIHDLQVARLSSDGRLEWAEQECREMLERERGRRVPEDAWQRIKEARQLRGEARDVARSVAAWRERRAAEVDIPVRHVLPDLGVVAVAQRRPGAVADLKGVRGLDGRHHKGAVGEGIVAAVAAAADLPPVQLD
;
A
#
# COMPACT_ATOMS: atom_id res chain seq x y z
N VAL A 1 -8.30 0.36 -7.12
CA VAL A 1 -7.44 0.66 -8.29
C VAL A 1 -8.19 1.59 -9.20
N ALA A 2 -7.58 2.69 -9.65
CA ALA A 2 -8.24 3.66 -10.50
C ALA A 2 -7.91 3.45 -12.01
N LEU A 3 -6.72 2.92 -12.30
CA LEU A 3 -6.24 2.66 -13.66
C LEU A 3 -5.07 1.68 -13.60
N ILE A 4 -4.91 0.85 -14.65
CA ILE A 4 -3.72 0.02 -14.86
C ILE A 4 -3.07 0.43 -16.16
N GLN A 5 -1.76 0.65 -16.12
CA GLN A 5 -0.95 1.00 -17.28
C GLN A 5 0.00 -0.16 -17.59
N ILE A 6 0.04 -0.60 -18.84
CA ILE A 6 0.94 -1.63 -19.31
C ILE A 6 1.60 -1.16 -20.59
N ALA A 7 2.95 -1.22 -20.65
CA ALA A 7 3.71 -0.94 -21.86
C ALA A 7 4.58 -2.13 -22.21
N TRP A 8 4.78 -2.37 -23.50
CA TRP A 8 5.67 -3.37 -24.04
C TRP A 8 6.37 -2.80 -25.28
N GLN A 9 7.32 -3.53 -25.81
CA GLN A 9 8.01 -3.08 -27.02
C GLN A 9 7.02 -2.92 -28.18
N GLY A 10 6.75 -1.69 -28.56
CA GLY A 10 5.86 -1.34 -29.67
C GLY A 10 4.40 -1.07 -29.28
N GLY A 11 4.04 -1.09 -27.99
CA GLY A 11 2.67 -0.78 -27.59
C GLY A 11 2.52 -0.32 -26.14
N LEU A 12 1.36 0.31 -25.89
CA LEU A 12 0.94 0.73 -24.55
C LEU A 12 -0.58 0.64 -24.46
N VAL A 13 -1.10 0.19 -23.32
CA VAL A 13 -2.52 0.15 -23.03
C VAL A 13 -2.81 0.73 -21.65
N LEU A 14 -3.94 1.41 -21.55
CA LEU A 14 -4.55 1.84 -20.30
C LEU A 14 -5.80 1.01 -20.09
N LEU A 15 -5.85 0.24 -19.00
CA LEU A 15 -6.98 -0.62 -18.65
C LEU A 15 -7.81 0.01 -17.55
N ASP A 16 -9.12 0.09 -17.78
CA ASP A 16 -10.07 0.62 -16.80
C ASP A 16 -10.55 -0.51 -15.87
N PRO A 17 -10.07 -0.56 -14.63
CA PRO A 17 -10.46 -1.61 -13.68
C PRO A 17 -11.90 -1.46 -13.16
N LEU A 18 -12.58 -0.34 -13.46
CA LEU A 18 -13.99 -0.15 -13.12
C LEU A 18 -14.92 -0.86 -14.10
N GLU A 19 -14.43 -1.16 -15.32
CA GLU A 19 -15.19 -1.77 -16.41
C GLU A 19 -14.71 -3.20 -16.76
N LEU A 20 -13.49 -3.56 -16.33
CA LEU A 20 -12.84 -4.81 -16.72
C LEU A 20 -12.68 -5.77 -15.51
N ASP A 21 -12.86 -7.05 -15.77
CA ASP A 21 -12.46 -8.10 -14.84
C ASP A 21 -10.93 -8.27 -14.90
N LEU A 22 -10.27 -7.85 -13.84
CA LEU A 22 -8.82 -7.90 -13.74
C LEU A 22 -8.26 -9.29 -13.45
N ALA A 23 -9.09 -10.26 -13.09
CA ALA A 23 -8.66 -11.66 -12.93
C ALA A 23 -8.02 -12.21 -14.21
N ALA A 24 -8.43 -11.71 -15.38
CA ALA A 24 -7.83 -12.07 -16.68
C ALA A 24 -6.35 -11.66 -16.80
N LEU A 25 -5.84 -10.77 -15.96
CA LEU A 25 -4.41 -10.41 -15.94
C LEU A 25 -3.55 -11.44 -15.20
N ALA A 26 -4.11 -12.36 -14.44
CA ALA A 26 -3.36 -13.34 -13.67
C ALA A 26 -2.39 -14.13 -14.56
N ASP A 27 -2.86 -14.68 -15.68
CA ASP A 27 -2.04 -15.46 -16.61
C ASP A 27 -0.87 -14.64 -17.21
N LEU A 28 -1.09 -13.35 -17.45
CA LEU A 28 -0.04 -12.44 -17.94
C LEU A 28 0.99 -12.17 -16.85
N VAL A 29 0.52 -11.90 -15.64
CA VAL A 29 1.36 -11.54 -14.48
C VAL A 29 2.20 -12.74 -14.05
N GLU A 30 1.66 -13.96 -14.06
CA GLU A 30 2.35 -15.21 -13.70
C GLU A 30 3.11 -15.85 -14.86
N SER A 31 3.22 -15.18 -16.01
CA SER A 31 4.03 -15.67 -17.12
C SER A 31 5.53 -15.52 -16.86
N ASP A 32 6.35 -16.14 -17.71
CA ASP A 32 7.83 -16.03 -17.67
C ASP A 32 8.36 -14.64 -18.09
N LEU A 33 7.46 -13.70 -18.38
CA LEU A 33 7.84 -12.34 -18.79
C LEU A 33 8.51 -11.59 -17.63
N LEU A 34 9.54 -10.82 -17.96
CA LEU A 34 10.08 -9.84 -17.04
C LEU A 34 9.10 -8.68 -16.91
N VAL A 35 8.62 -8.43 -15.71
CA VAL A 35 7.79 -7.29 -15.38
C VAL A 35 8.66 -6.17 -14.81
N VAL A 36 8.72 -5.04 -15.51
CA VAL A 36 9.46 -3.86 -15.06
C VAL A 36 8.50 -2.88 -14.40
N MET A 37 8.79 -2.52 -13.16
CA MET A 37 7.99 -1.58 -12.37
C MET A 37 8.85 -0.48 -11.75
N HIS A 38 8.21 0.54 -11.18
CA HIS A 38 8.87 1.56 -10.38
C HIS A 38 8.20 1.67 -9.01
N ALA A 39 8.94 1.39 -7.92
CA ALA A 39 8.41 1.37 -6.56
C ALA A 39 7.27 0.34 -6.37
N ALA A 40 7.46 -0.87 -6.87
CA ALA A 40 6.46 -1.92 -7.05
C ALA A 40 5.73 -2.39 -5.79
N GLY A 41 6.24 -2.09 -4.59
CA GLY A 41 5.74 -2.69 -3.35
C GLY A 41 4.23 -2.55 -3.13
N GLN A 42 3.62 -1.40 -3.47
CA GLN A 42 2.17 -1.21 -3.35
C GLN A 42 1.40 -1.88 -4.49
N ASP A 43 1.95 -1.85 -5.69
CA ASP A 43 1.31 -2.45 -6.86
C ASP A 43 1.26 -3.96 -6.75
N LEU A 44 2.29 -4.59 -6.19
CA LEU A 44 2.30 -6.02 -5.89
C LEU A 44 1.20 -6.41 -4.88
N GLU A 45 0.95 -5.60 -3.83
CA GLU A 45 -0.19 -5.81 -2.92
C GLU A 45 -1.55 -5.69 -3.66
N VAL A 46 -1.62 -4.80 -4.64
CA VAL A 46 -2.82 -4.63 -5.47
C VAL A 46 -3.02 -5.82 -6.40
N PHE A 47 -1.98 -6.28 -7.11
CA PHE A 47 -2.04 -7.44 -8.00
C PHE A 47 -2.44 -8.71 -7.24
N ASP A 48 -1.80 -8.99 -6.10
CA ASP A 48 -2.16 -10.10 -5.23
C ASP A 48 -3.65 -10.06 -4.84
N ARG A 49 -4.16 -8.87 -4.48
CA ARG A 49 -5.54 -8.69 -4.04
C ARG A 49 -6.57 -8.81 -5.15
N VAL A 50 -6.26 -8.30 -6.35
CA VAL A 50 -7.22 -8.12 -7.45
C VAL A 50 -7.16 -9.26 -8.45
N CYS A 51 -5.94 -9.72 -8.76
CA CYS A 51 -5.70 -10.81 -9.71
C CYS A 51 -5.47 -12.16 -9.01
N GLY A 52 -5.18 -12.16 -7.68
CA GLY A 52 -4.73 -13.34 -6.96
C GLY A 52 -3.34 -13.82 -7.38
N ALA A 53 -2.56 -12.97 -8.05
CA ALA A 53 -1.31 -13.30 -8.71
C ALA A 53 -0.30 -12.15 -8.56
N VAL A 54 0.99 -12.49 -8.54
CA VAL A 54 2.09 -11.53 -8.61
C VAL A 54 3.13 -12.02 -9.64
N PRO A 55 3.95 -11.13 -10.23
CA PRO A 55 4.98 -11.53 -11.18
C PRO A 55 5.95 -12.55 -10.57
N TRP A 56 6.39 -13.50 -11.36
CA TRP A 56 7.49 -14.40 -10.98
C TRP A 56 8.85 -13.76 -11.24
N ASN A 57 8.91 -12.81 -12.16
CA ASN A 57 10.14 -12.15 -12.57
C ASN A 57 9.92 -10.63 -12.58
N LEU A 58 10.55 -9.93 -11.65
CA LEU A 58 10.39 -8.51 -11.40
C LEU A 58 11.72 -7.78 -11.48
N PHE A 59 11.71 -6.61 -12.12
CA PHE A 59 12.75 -5.61 -11.99
C PHE A 59 12.13 -4.29 -11.52
N ASP A 60 12.51 -3.84 -10.33
CA ASP A 60 12.06 -2.56 -9.78
C ASP A 60 13.12 -1.47 -10.03
N THR A 61 12.79 -0.53 -10.89
CA THR A 61 13.70 0.55 -11.30
C THR A 61 14.06 1.50 -10.16
N GLN A 62 13.23 1.61 -9.11
CA GLN A 62 13.57 2.40 -7.92
C GLN A 62 14.60 1.68 -7.04
N LEU A 63 14.45 0.37 -6.83
CA LEU A 63 15.42 -0.46 -6.12
C LEU A 63 16.76 -0.47 -6.86
N ALA A 64 16.74 -0.73 -8.17
CA ALA A 64 17.93 -0.74 -9.01
C ALA A 64 18.70 0.59 -8.93
N ALA A 65 17.99 1.71 -8.97
CA ALA A 65 18.59 3.04 -8.82
C ALA A 65 19.26 3.23 -7.44
N GLY A 66 18.77 2.56 -6.41
CA GLY A 66 19.41 2.54 -5.08
C GLY A 66 20.85 2.04 -5.15
N PHE A 67 21.11 0.97 -5.90
CA PHE A 67 22.45 0.41 -6.13
C PHE A 67 23.34 1.28 -7.05
N MET A 68 22.73 2.24 -7.74
CA MET A 68 23.42 3.29 -8.51
C MET A 68 23.67 4.57 -7.68
N GLY A 69 23.40 4.54 -6.37
CA GLY A 69 23.65 5.64 -5.46
C GLY A 69 22.53 6.69 -5.39
N MET A 70 21.31 6.36 -5.81
CA MET A 70 20.13 7.21 -5.64
C MET A 70 19.32 6.76 -4.42
N SER A 71 18.97 7.70 -3.54
CA SER A 71 18.11 7.38 -2.39
C SER A 71 16.64 7.49 -2.80
N SER A 72 15.98 6.34 -3.04
CA SER A 72 14.55 6.22 -3.37
C SER A 72 14.06 7.29 -4.36
N PRO A 73 14.60 7.33 -5.60
CA PRO A 73 14.24 8.35 -6.56
C PRO A 73 12.77 8.26 -6.94
N SER A 74 12.13 9.41 -7.22
CA SER A 74 10.83 9.40 -7.88
C SER A 74 10.99 9.01 -9.36
N LEU A 75 9.92 8.51 -9.97
CA LEU A 75 9.92 8.20 -11.40
C LEU A 75 10.35 9.41 -12.24
N ALA A 76 9.87 10.60 -11.91
CA ALA A 76 10.23 11.84 -12.61
C ALA A 76 11.74 12.14 -12.51
N SER A 77 12.36 11.98 -11.31
CA SER A 77 13.80 12.21 -11.16
C SER A 77 14.63 11.15 -11.88
N LEU A 78 14.10 9.93 -11.99
CA LEU A 78 14.76 8.86 -12.74
C LEU A 78 14.72 9.14 -14.25
N HIS A 79 13.57 9.57 -14.81
CA HIS A 79 13.44 10.00 -16.20
C HIS A 79 14.40 11.15 -16.55
N GLU A 80 14.46 12.16 -15.70
CA GLU A 80 15.34 13.31 -15.91
C GLU A 80 16.83 12.88 -15.91
N ARG A 81 17.21 12.02 -14.98
CA ARG A 81 18.61 11.56 -14.86
C ARG A 81 19.06 10.61 -15.95
N GLU A 82 18.24 9.60 -16.26
CA GLU A 82 18.63 8.52 -17.17
C GLU A 82 18.34 8.85 -18.64
N LEU A 83 17.27 9.63 -18.89
CA LEU A 83 16.81 9.92 -20.25
C LEU A 83 16.91 11.40 -20.63
N GLY A 84 17.15 12.28 -19.67
CA GLY A 84 17.05 13.75 -19.88
C GLY A 84 15.63 14.23 -20.17
N LEU A 85 14.60 13.43 -19.84
CA LEU A 85 13.21 13.72 -20.12
C LEU A 85 12.50 14.24 -18.87
N GLN A 86 11.59 15.20 -19.07
CA GLN A 86 10.70 15.66 -18.00
C GLN A 86 9.32 15.07 -18.19
N LEU A 87 8.81 14.38 -17.15
CA LEU A 87 7.44 13.88 -17.15
C LEU A 87 6.42 15.02 -17.04
N PRO A 88 5.23 14.86 -17.63
CA PRO A 88 4.15 15.84 -17.51
C PRO A 88 3.83 16.11 -16.03
N LYS A 89 3.63 17.40 -15.69
CA LYS A 89 3.21 17.82 -14.35
C LYS A 89 1.76 18.25 -14.45
N GLY A 90 0.84 17.64 -13.75
CA GLY A 90 -0.50 18.21 -13.72
C GLY A 90 -1.60 17.35 -13.15
N ASP A 91 -1.73 16.11 -13.57
CA ASP A 91 -2.91 15.32 -13.24
C ASP A 91 -2.79 14.42 -11.99
N ARG A 92 -1.66 14.49 -11.29
CA ARG A 92 -1.39 13.65 -10.11
C ARG A 92 -2.46 13.72 -9.02
N LEU A 93 -3.09 14.90 -8.84
CA LEU A 93 -4.06 15.17 -7.76
C LEU A 93 -5.51 15.26 -8.28
N THR A 94 -5.77 14.87 -9.51
CA THR A 94 -7.12 14.86 -10.08
C THR A 94 -7.91 13.65 -9.58
N ASP A 95 -9.23 13.68 -9.76
CA ASP A 95 -10.08 12.55 -9.46
C ASP A 95 -9.92 11.45 -10.53
N TRP A 96 -9.16 10.43 -10.20
CA TRP A 96 -8.89 9.28 -11.06
C TRP A 96 -10.03 8.25 -11.12
N LEU A 97 -11.08 8.43 -10.33
CA LEU A 97 -12.29 7.61 -10.38
C LEU A 97 -13.38 8.21 -11.28
N ALA A 98 -13.27 9.49 -11.62
CA ALA A 98 -14.19 10.12 -12.56
C ALA A 98 -14.05 9.52 -13.97
N ARG A 99 -15.18 9.34 -14.65
CA ARG A 99 -15.25 8.85 -16.03
C ARG A 99 -16.09 9.79 -16.91
N PRO A 100 -15.73 9.95 -18.18
CA PRO A 100 -14.52 9.43 -18.85
C PRO A 100 -13.25 10.15 -18.36
N LEU A 101 -12.10 9.48 -18.46
CA LEU A 101 -10.80 10.12 -18.24
C LEU A 101 -10.57 11.19 -19.30
N THR A 102 -9.99 12.31 -18.89
CA THR A 102 -9.58 13.37 -19.84
C THR A 102 -8.37 12.92 -20.65
N ARG A 103 -8.14 13.57 -21.81
CA ARG A 103 -6.95 13.30 -22.61
C ARG A 103 -5.66 13.55 -21.81
N SER A 104 -5.61 14.62 -21.01
CA SER A 104 -4.46 14.94 -20.16
C SER A 104 -4.18 13.83 -19.12
N GLN A 105 -5.22 13.28 -18.48
CA GLN A 105 -5.07 12.15 -17.56
C GLN A 105 -4.55 10.90 -18.29
N MET A 106 -5.05 10.60 -19.47
CA MET A 106 -4.56 9.46 -20.26
C MET A 106 -3.09 9.64 -20.67
N GLU A 107 -2.70 10.83 -21.12
CA GLU A 107 -1.32 11.15 -21.47
C GLU A 107 -0.39 11.08 -20.26
N TYR A 108 -0.84 11.57 -19.09
CA TYR A 108 -0.11 11.44 -17.84
C TYR A 108 0.10 9.98 -17.46
N ALA A 109 -0.98 9.20 -17.42
CA ALA A 109 -0.90 7.77 -17.08
C ALA A 109 -0.02 6.97 -18.05
N ALA A 110 -0.09 7.25 -19.34
CA ALA A 110 0.77 6.63 -20.33
C ALA A 110 2.25 6.96 -20.10
N SER A 111 2.55 8.20 -19.69
CA SER A 111 3.93 8.63 -19.42
C SER A 111 4.59 7.90 -18.23
N ASP A 112 3.81 7.38 -17.29
CA ASP A 112 4.32 6.66 -16.12
C ASP A 112 4.96 5.30 -16.51
N VAL A 113 4.60 4.71 -17.66
CA VAL A 113 5.12 3.40 -18.09
C VAL A 113 5.87 3.43 -19.43
N ALA A 114 5.70 4.49 -20.22
CA ALA A 114 6.17 4.54 -21.60
C ALA A 114 7.67 4.27 -21.76
N ASN A 115 8.50 4.68 -20.81
CA ASN A 115 9.95 4.60 -20.90
C ASN A 115 10.57 3.66 -19.87
N LEU A 116 9.76 2.86 -19.14
CA LEU A 116 10.29 1.98 -18.09
C LEU A 116 11.24 0.92 -18.65
N LEU A 117 11.00 0.38 -19.84
CA LEU A 117 11.88 -0.59 -20.47
C LEU A 117 13.22 0.02 -20.88
N GLU A 118 13.22 1.26 -21.39
CA GLU A 118 14.47 1.97 -21.73
C GLU A 118 15.30 2.26 -20.46
N ILE A 119 14.64 2.70 -19.39
CA ILE A 119 15.29 2.91 -18.08
C ILE A 119 15.87 1.58 -17.56
N HIS A 120 15.11 0.48 -17.65
CA HIS A 120 15.59 -0.86 -17.29
C HIS A 120 16.88 -1.20 -18.02
N ASP A 121 16.92 -1.06 -19.35
CA ASP A 121 18.07 -1.43 -20.17
C ASP A 121 19.32 -0.60 -19.79
N LEU A 122 19.14 0.70 -19.54
CA LEU A 122 20.22 1.58 -19.08
C LEU A 122 20.72 1.18 -17.68
N GLN A 123 19.81 0.87 -16.75
CA GLN A 123 20.16 0.44 -15.40
C GLN A 123 20.87 -0.92 -15.41
N VAL A 124 20.39 -1.89 -16.20
CA VAL A 124 21.03 -3.20 -16.35
C VAL A 124 22.45 -3.03 -16.88
N ALA A 125 22.65 -2.25 -17.95
CA ALA A 125 23.97 -1.99 -18.51
C ALA A 125 24.91 -1.36 -17.47
N ARG A 126 24.45 -0.37 -16.73
CA ARG A 126 25.22 0.32 -15.70
C ARG A 126 25.56 -0.60 -14.53
N LEU A 127 24.57 -1.29 -13.96
CA LEU A 127 24.75 -2.19 -12.82
C LEU A 127 25.65 -3.39 -13.19
N SER A 128 25.56 -3.90 -14.41
CA SER A 128 26.47 -4.94 -14.92
C SER A 128 27.90 -4.44 -14.95
N SER A 129 28.13 -3.24 -15.47
CA SER A 129 29.46 -2.60 -15.51
C SER A 129 30.03 -2.37 -14.10
N ASP A 130 29.17 -2.03 -13.14
CA ASP A 130 29.55 -1.77 -11.74
C ASP A 130 29.64 -3.07 -10.89
N GLY A 131 29.30 -4.25 -11.47
CA GLY A 131 29.27 -5.56 -10.78
C GLY A 131 28.17 -5.64 -9.70
N ARG A 132 27.07 -4.91 -9.84
CA ARG A 132 26.00 -4.80 -8.85
C ARG A 132 24.63 -5.28 -9.33
N LEU A 133 24.54 -5.77 -10.57
CA LEU A 133 23.25 -6.21 -11.13
C LEU A 133 22.62 -7.32 -10.29
N GLU A 134 23.40 -8.32 -9.90
CA GLU A 134 22.93 -9.44 -9.10
C GLU A 134 22.32 -9.00 -7.76
N TRP A 135 22.86 -7.94 -7.13
CA TRP A 135 22.32 -7.39 -5.89
C TRP A 135 20.94 -6.76 -6.10
N ALA A 136 20.77 -6.01 -7.20
CA ALA A 136 19.48 -5.40 -7.54
C ALA A 136 18.43 -6.48 -7.85
N GLU A 137 18.80 -7.50 -8.61
CA GLU A 137 17.93 -8.63 -8.92
C GLU A 137 17.56 -9.43 -7.65
N GLN A 138 18.50 -9.62 -6.73
CA GLN A 138 18.25 -10.30 -5.48
C GLN A 138 17.24 -9.53 -4.62
N GLU A 139 17.36 -8.20 -4.47
CA GLU A 139 16.39 -7.37 -3.76
C GLU A 139 15.00 -7.42 -4.41
N CYS A 140 14.91 -7.49 -5.74
CA CYS A 140 13.64 -7.67 -6.44
C CYS A 140 13.03 -9.05 -6.13
N ARG A 141 13.82 -10.12 -6.10
CA ARG A 141 13.37 -11.47 -5.68
C ARG A 141 12.88 -11.46 -4.23
N GLU A 142 13.63 -10.87 -3.32
CA GLU A 142 13.23 -10.73 -1.91
C GLU A 142 11.94 -9.92 -1.75
N MET A 143 11.73 -8.89 -2.60
CA MET A 143 10.47 -8.17 -2.64
C MET A 143 9.31 -9.08 -3.07
N LEU A 144 9.52 -9.98 -4.03
CA LEU A 144 8.53 -10.96 -4.47
C LEU A 144 8.22 -12.03 -3.41
N GLU A 145 9.17 -12.39 -2.57
CA GLU A 145 9.02 -13.40 -1.52
C GLU A 145 8.36 -12.86 -0.24
N ARG A 146 8.26 -11.54 -0.09
CA ARG A 146 7.60 -10.93 1.09
C ARG A 146 6.16 -11.38 1.17
N GLU A 147 5.76 -11.83 2.35
CA GLU A 147 4.36 -12.15 2.62
C GLU A 147 3.45 -11.00 2.23
N ARG A 148 2.60 -11.27 1.25
CA ARG A 148 1.49 -10.43 0.82
C ARG A 148 0.23 -11.15 1.21
N GLY A 149 -0.63 -10.53 1.85
CA GLY A 149 -1.87 -11.18 2.19
C GLY A 149 -2.78 -10.22 2.94
N ARG A 150 -4.01 -10.61 3.14
CA ARG A 150 -4.93 -9.88 3.98
C ARG A 150 -4.25 -9.66 5.31
N ARG A 151 -3.83 -8.41 5.56
CA ARG A 151 -3.25 -8.01 6.84
C ARG A 151 -4.18 -8.51 7.92
N VAL A 152 -3.66 -9.40 8.76
CA VAL A 152 -4.43 -9.96 9.87
C VAL A 152 -4.84 -8.80 10.76
N PRO A 153 -6.16 -8.52 10.92
CA PRO A 153 -6.61 -7.38 11.71
C PRO A 153 -6.05 -7.39 13.14
N GLU A 154 -5.82 -8.58 13.70
CA GLU A 154 -5.27 -8.82 15.02
C GLU A 154 -3.86 -8.26 15.21
N ASP A 155 -3.08 -8.13 14.13
CA ASP A 155 -1.71 -7.60 14.14
C ASP A 155 -1.65 -6.09 13.82
N ALA A 156 -2.80 -5.46 13.54
CA ALA A 156 -2.85 -4.05 13.17
C ALA A 156 -2.24 -3.10 14.22
N TRP A 157 -2.33 -3.44 15.50
CA TRP A 157 -1.76 -2.67 16.60
C TRP A 157 -0.24 -2.55 16.53
N GLN A 158 0.45 -3.55 15.97
CA GLN A 158 1.92 -3.55 15.80
C GLN A 158 2.40 -2.46 14.86
N ARG A 159 1.57 -1.95 13.97
CA ARG A 159 1.89 -0.85 13.06
C ARG A 159 1.74 0.53 13.71
N ILE A 160 1.15 0.59 14.90
CA ILE A 160 1.00 1.82 15.67
C ILE A 160 2.17 1.91 16.67
N LYS A 161 3.13 2.82 16.40
CA LYS A 161 4.37 2.94 17.16
C LYS A 161 4.13 3.02 18.68
N GLU A 162 3.19 3.85 19.10
CA GLU A 162 2.86 4.08 20.50
C GLU A 162 2.11 2.88 21.12
N ALA A 163 1.31 2.16 20.34
CA ALA A 163 0.61 0.96 20.82
C ALA A 163 1.58 -0.19 21.14
N ARG A 164 2.68 -0.31 20.40
CA ARG A 164 3.73 -1.31 20.70
C ARG A 164 4.37 -1.13 22.07
N GLN A 165 4.32 0.06 22.63
CA GLN A 165 4.88 0.37 23.95
C GLN A 165 3.92 0.03 25.10
N LEU A 166 2.63 -0.19 24.83
CA LEU A 166 1.65 -0.55 25.83
C LEU A 166 1.92 -1.94 26.42
N ARG A 167 1.50 -2.16 27.66
CA ARG A 167 1.66 -3.42 28.41
C ARG A 167 0.34 -3.84 29.06
N GLY A 168 0.22 -5.14 29.37
CA GLY A 168 -0.95 -5.68 30.07
C GLY A 168 -2.28 -5.34 29.35
N GLU A 169 -3.33 -5.11 30.09
CA GLU A 169 -4.67 -4.84 29.57
C GLU A 169 -4.72 -3.71 28.54
N ALA A 170 -3.89 -2.67 28.68
CA ALA A 170 -3.87 -1.58 27.69
C ALA A 170 -3.38 -2.05 26.32
N ARG A 171 -2.43 -3.03 26.29
CA ARG A 171 -2.00 -3.65 25.04
C ARG A 171 -3.13 -4.48 24.43
N ASP A 172 -3.83 -5.27 25.23
CA ASP A 172 -4.90 -6.15 24.76
C ASP A 172 -6.07 -5.32 24.22
N VAL A 173 -6.40 -4.20 24.87
CA VAL A 173 -7.38 -3.25 24.34
C VAL A 173 -6.89 -2.61 23.05
N ALA A 174 -5.63 -2.22 22.93
CA ALA A 174 -5.09 -1.67 21.68
C ALA A 174 -5.17 -2.69 20.53
N ARG A 175 -4.88 -3.98 20.78
CA ARG A 175 -5.03 -5.08 19.81
C ARG A 175 -6.47 -5.18 19.33
N SER A 176 -7.41 -5.29 20.27
CA SER A 176 -8.84 -5.44 19.95
C SER A 176 -9.39 -4.25 19.18
N VAL A 177 -9.10 -3.03 19.64
CA VAL A 177 -9.58 -1.79 18.99
C VAL A 177 -8.94 -1.60 17.61
N ALA A 178 -7.65 -1.90 17.45
CA ALA A 178 -7.00 -1.84 16.14
C ALA A 178 -7.57 -2.88 15.17
N ALA A 179 -7.82 -4.11 15.63
CA ALA A 179 -8.45 -5.15 14.82
C ALA A 179 -9.88 -4.77 14.39
N TRP A 180 -10.68 -4.25 15.32
CA TRP A 180 -12.00 -3.72 14.99
C TRP A 180 -11.92 -2.61 13.94
N ARG A 181 -10.99 -1.67 14.10
CA ARG A 181 -10.78 -0.56 13.17
C ARG A 181 -10.48 -1.05 11.75
N GLU A 182 -9.61 -2.05 11.59
CA GLU A 182 -9.29 -2.63 10.29
C GLU A 182 -10.52 -3.29 9.63
N ARG A 183 -11.28 -4.08 10.40
CA ARG A 183 -12.50 -4.71 9.90
C ARG A 183 -13.54 -3.67 9.49
N ARG A 184 -13.75 -2.65 10.32
CA ARG A 184 -14.70 -1.58 10.02
C ARG A 184 -14.28 -0.77 8.80
N ALA A 185 -12.99 -0.48 8.63
CA ALA A 185 -12.46 0.22 7.48
C ALA A 185 -12.69 -0.56 6.17
N ALA A 186 -12.47 -1.88 6.21
CA ALA A 186 -12.74 -2.76 5.08
C ALA A 186 -14.25 -2.87 4.74
N GLU A 187 -15.11 -2.88 5.78
CA GLU A 187 -16.57 -2.99 5.62
C GLU A 187 -17.18 -1.74 4.96
N VAL A 188 -16.66 -0.54 5.30
CA VAL A 188 -17.19 0.73 4.77
C VAL A 188 -16.31 1.34 3.68
N ASP A 189 -15.29 0.63 3.25
CA ASP A 189 -14.34 1.00 2.18
C ASP A 189 -13.72 2.40 2.36
N ILE A 190 -13.22 2.67 3.56
CA ILE A 190 -12.49 3.92 3.85
C ILE A 190 -11.14 3.64 4.52
N PRO A 191 -10.17 4.56 4.41
CA PRO A 191 -8.89 4.41 5.10
C PRO A 191 -9.04 4.24 6.61
N VAL A 192 -8.28 3.31 7.21
CA VAL A 192 -8.37 2.94 8.63
C VAL A 192 -8.29 4.15 9.59
N ARG A 193 -7.46 5.14 9.26
CA ARG A 193 -7.33 6.37 10.06
C ARG A 193 -8.56 7.28 9.98
N HIS A 194 -9.42 7.10 8.98
CA HIS A 194 -10.70 7.79 8.90
C HIS A 194 -11.76 7.13 9.79
N VAL A 195 -11.63 5.83 10.07
CA VAL A 195 -12.46 5.17 11.09
C VAL A 195 -12.06 5.60 12.49
N LEU A 196 -10.77 5.51 12.83
CA LEU A 196 -10.21 5.92 14.11
C LEU A 196 -8.72 6.24 13.95
N PRO A 197 -8.26 7.46 14.29
CA PRO A 197 -6.85 7.82 14.24
C PRO A 197 -5.98 6.95 15.17
N ASP A 198 -4.68 6.76 14.84
CA ASP A 198 -3.74 6.00 15.66
C ASP A 198 -3.69 6.52 17.12
N LEU A 199 -3.70 7.85 17.29
CA LEU A 199 -3.79 8.48 18.61
C LEU A 199 -5.06 8.07 19.36
N GLY A 200 -6.19 7.94 18.65
CA GLY A 200 -7.46 7.49 19.23
C GLY A 200 -7.38 6.05 19.74
N VAL A 201 -6.74 5.14 18.96
CA VAL A 201 -6.54 3.75 19.40
C VAL A 201 -5.76 3.70 20.73
N VAL A 202 -4.66 4.45 20.81
CA VAL A 202 -3.80 4.48 22.01
C VAL A 202 -4.53 5.10 23.20
N ALA A 203 -5.25 6.20 23.00
CA ALA A 203 -5.98 6.87 24.06
C ALA A 203 -7.16 6.03 24.60
N VAL A 204 -7.89 5.34 23.72
CA VAL A 204 -8.94 4.37 24.09
C VAL A 204 -8.32 3.22 24.91
N ALA A 205 -7.19 2.68 24.47
CA ALA A 205 -6.51 1.59 25.16
C ALA A 205 -6.06 1.97 26.57
N GLN A 206 -5.58 3.18 26.76
CA GLN A 206 -5.17 3.69 28.08
C GLN A 206 -6.35 3.99 28.99
N ARG A 207 -7.46 4.53 28.44
CA ARG A 207 -8.62 4.95 29.22
C ARG A 207 -9.64 3.84 29.46
N ARG A 208 -9.72 2.87 28.55
CA ARG A 208 -10.62 1.70 28.62
C ARG A 208 -12.09 2.07 28.90
N PRO A 209 -12.73 2.87 28.01
CA PRO A 209 -14.10 3.31 28.20
C PRO A 209 -15.06 2.11 28.26
N GLY A 210 -15.93 2.08 29.29
CA GLY A 210 -16.93 1.03 29.46
C GLY A 210 -18.27 1.38 28.80
N ALA A 211 -18.48 2.63 28.43
CA ALA A 211 -19.70 3.08 27.78
C ALA A 211 -19.40 4.16 26.74
N VAL A 212 -20.32 4.35 25.77
CA VAL A 212 -20.18 5.37 24.72
C VAL A 212 -20.03 6.78 25.30
N ALA A 213 -20.66 7.05 26.45
CA ALA A 213 -20.54 8.33 27.15
C ALA A 213 -19.11 8.63 27.61
N ASP A 214 -18.32 7.59 27.92
CA ASP A 214 -16.94 7.70 28.41
C ASP A 214 -15.94 8.05 27.29
N LEU A 215 -16.37 7.93 26.03
CA LEU A 215 -15.58 8.34 24.86
C LEU A 215 -15.39 9.86 24.79
N LYS A 216 -16.26 10.63 25.44
CA LYS A 216 -16.12 12.09 25.51
C LYS A 216 -14.85 12.46 26.27
N GLY A 217 -14.03 13.30 25.64
CA GLY A 217 -12.74 13.74 26.20
C GLY A 217 -11.60 12.72 26.03
N VAL A 218 -11.81 11.61 25.34
CA VAL A 218 -10.71 10.74 24.90
C VAL A 218 -9.95 11.45 23.77
N ARG A 219 -8.65 11.59 23.94
CA ARG A 219 -7.79 12.29 22.98
C ARG A 219 -7.80 11.61 21.59
N GLY A 220 -7.95 12.41 20.54
CA GLY A 220 -7.99 11.89 19.17
C GLY A 220 -9.37 11.40 18.71
N LEU A 221 -10.40 11.49 19.57
CA LEU A 221 -11.79 11.24 19.22
C LEU A 221 -12.54 12.57 19.00
N ASP A 222 -13.45 12.57 18.04
CA ASP A 222 -14.35 13.68 17.75
C ASP A 222 -15.83 13.24 17.85
N GLY A 223 -16.76 14.15 17.54
CA GLY A 223 -18.18 13.91 17.71
C GLY A 223 -18.75 12.69 16.96
N ARG A 224 -18.11 12.23 15.88
CA ARG A 224 -18.53 11.03 15.13
C ARG A 224 -18.20 9.73 15.88
N HIS A 225 -17.15 9.76 16.70
CA HIS A 225 -16.70 8.60 17.50
C HIS A 225 -17.51 8.42 18.80
N HIS A 226 -18.31 9.43 19.18
CA HIS A 226 -19.05 9.44 20.45
C HIS A 226 -20.50 8.95 20.31
N LYS A 227 -20.88 8.36 19.17
CA LYS A 227 -22.27 7.97 18.90
C LYS A 227 -22.37 6.93 17.79
N GLY A 228 -23.56 6.27 17.75
CA GLY A 228 -23.90 5.31 16.71
C GLY A 228 -22.93 4.13 16.62
N ALA A 229 -22.93 3.45 15.48
CA ALA A 229 -22.17 2.22 15.27
C ALA A 229 -20.65 2.33 15.53
N VAL A 230 -20.07 3.53 15.35
CA VAL A 230 -18.64 3.72 15.62
C VAL A 230 -18.37 3.75 17.12
N GLY A 231 -19.14 4.53 17.88
CA GLY A 231 -18.98 4.60 19.35
C GLY A 231 -19.27 3.26 20.02
N GLU A 232 -20.34 2.59 19.62
CA GLU A 232 -20.71 1.25 20.08
C GLU A 232 -19.63 0.22 19.74
N GLY A 233 -19.10 0.25 18.52
CA GLY A 233 -18.03 -0.63 18.07
C GLY A 233 -16.72 -0.44 18.83
N ILE A 234 -16.37 0.81 19.18
CA ILE A 234 -15.17 1.08 20.02
C ILE A 234 -15.35 0.43 21.40
N VAL A 235 -16.51 0.65 22.05
CA VAL A 235 -16.79 0.11 23.40
C VAL A 235 -16.85 -1.42 23.37
N ALA A 236 -17.50 -2.00 22.36
CA ALA A 236 -17.53 -3.45 22.19
C ALA A 236 -16.12 -4.04 21.97
N ALA A 237 -15.27 -3.36 21.21
CA ALA A 237 -13.87 -3.78 21.03
C ALA A 237 -13.07 -3.68 22.34
N VAL A 238 -13.32 -2.68 23.18
CA VAL A 238 -12.70 -2.58 24.51
C VAL A 238 -13.12 -3.76 25.39
N ALA A 239 -14.41 -4.10 25.41
CA ALA A 239 -14.92 -5.24 26.18
C ALA A 239 -14.36 -6.59 25.69
N ALA A 240 -14.27 -6.79 24.37
CA ALA A 240 -13.75 -8.01 23.77
C ALA A 240 -12.24 -8.25 24.02
N ALA A 241 -11.53 -7.22 24.48
CA ALA A 241 -10.10 -7.37 24.80
C ALA A 241 -9.82 -8.37 25.94
N ALA A 242 -10.78 -8.57 26.85
CA ALA A 242 -10.66 -9.48 27.98
C ALA A 242 -10.56 -10.97 27.54
N ASP A 243 -11.11 -11.29 26.36
CA ASP A 243 -11.17 -12.64 25.81
C ASP A 243 -9.98 -12.97 24.87
N LEU A 244 -9.07 -12.02 24.66
CA LEU A 244 -7.94 -12.22 23.74
C LEU A 244 -6.89 -13.13 24.36
N PRO A 245 -6.32 -14.08 23.57
CA PRO A 245 -5.20 -14.86 24.02
C PRO A 245 -3.97 -13.97 24.29
N PRO A 246 -3.12 -14.34 25.26
CA PRO A 246 -1.88 -13.62 25.52
C PRO A 246 -1.03 -13.44 24.25
N VAL A 247 -0.38 -12.28 24.13
CA VAL A 247 0.59 -12.08 23.04
C VAL A 247 1.81 -12.94 23.30
N GLN A 248 2.08 -13.90 22.43
CA GLN A 248 3.41 -14.51 22.36
C GLN A 248 4.33 -13.45 21.72
N LEU A 249 5.26 -12.94 22.48
CA LEU A 249 6.33 -12.08 21.99
C LEU A 249 7.51 -13.01 21.71
N ASP A 250 7.84 -13.17 20.44
CA ASP A 250 9.12 -13.75 20.03
C ASP A 250 10.28 -12.83 20.44
#